data_4102335b38d35fda527bd8e9aab4509f
#
_entry.id   4102335b38d35fda527bd8e9aab4509f
#
_cell.length_a   1.000
_cell.length_b   1.000
_cell.length_c   1.000
_cell.angle_alpha   90.00
_cell.angle_beta   90.00
_cell.angle_gamma   90.00
#
_symmetry.space_group_name_H-M   'P 1'
#
loop_
_entity.id
_entity.type
_entity.pdbx_description
1 polymer ?
#
loop_
_entity_poly.entity_id
_entity_poly.type
_entity_poly.pdbx_seq_one_letter_code
_entity_poly.pdbx_strand_id
1 'polypeptide(L)'
;MAVKEQDVELIVRQILDQMSGSTAGAAPAAKASGTGIPSTAHVAMLTELEKFEIKEFPMPEVGDDDILVKVEGCGVCGTDAHEFKRDPFSLIPVALGHEGTGEIVKMGKNVKKDSAGKDLHLGDKVVTCMIFKDNPDITMFDLNKQNVGGADVYGLLPDDDIHLNGWFSDYILVRGGSTVFNVSDLDLDSRILIEPCAVLVHAVERAKTTGILRFNSRVVVQGCGPIGLICIAVLRTMGIENITAVDGNQARLDFALKMGATKTVNFMEHKGIEELTKAVEDSFDGHLADFAFQCTGNPKAHANIYKFIRNGGGLCELGFFINGGDAQINPHFDLCSKEITLVGSWVYTLRD
;
A
#
# COMPACT_ATOMS: atom_id res chain seq x y z
N MET A 1 16.05 -6.29 -8.33
CA MET A 1 15.17 -7.37 -8.83
C MET A 1 13.79 -7.06 -8.30
N ALA A 2 12.75 -7.17 -9.12
CA ALA A 2 11.39 -6.99 -8.65
C ALA A 2 11.03 -8.07 -7.62
N VAL A 3 10.22 -7.71 -6.62
CA VAL A 3 9.61 -8.67 -5.69
C VAL A 3 8.73 -9.62 -6.49
N LYS A 4 8.84 -10.90 -6.22
CA LYS A 4 8.03 -11.94 -6.84
C LYS A 4 6.92 -12.35 -5.89
N GLU A 5 5.83 -12.86 -6.41
CA GLU A 5 4.74 -13.45 -5.63
C GLU A 5 5.24 -14.53 -4.64
N GLN A 6 6.26 -15.28 -5.06
CA GLN A 6 6.95 -16.26 -4.21
C GLN A 6 7.62 -15.65 -2.97
N ASP A 7 7.99 -14.37 -3.01
CA ASP A 7 8.62 -13.69 -1.87
C ASP A 7 7.59 -13.37 -0.79
N VAL A 8 6.40 -12.93 -1.19
CA VAL A 8 5.26 -12.73 -0.27
C VAL A 8 4.81 -14.06 0.33
N GLU A 9 4.69 -15.10 -0.50
CA GLU A 9 4.34 -16.45 -0.03
C GLU A 9 5.37 -16.99 0.98
N LEU A 10 6.67 -16.73 0.77
CA LEU A 10 7.71 -17.13 1.70
C LEU A 10 7.59 -16.45 3.06
N ILE A 11 7.31 -15.14 3.08
CA ILE A 11 7.07 -14.38 4.32
C ILE A 11 5.90 -14.99 5.09
N VAL A 12 4.76 -15.14 4.44
CA VAL A 12 3.56 -15.71 5.06
C VAL A 12 3.83 -17.11 5.60
N ARG A 13 4.50 -17.96 4.82
CA ARG A 13 4.85 -19.31 5.22
C ARG A 13 5.77 -19.34 6.44
N GLN A 14 6.82 -18.51 6.47
CA GLN A 14 7.73 -18.47 7.62
C GLN A 14 6.99 -18.07 8.91
N ILE A 15 6.11 -17.08 8.85
CA ILE A 15 5.32 -16.64 10.00
C ILE A 15 4.39 -17.78 10.46
N LEU A 16 3.65 -18.40 9.53
CA LEU A 16 2.71 -19.47 9.85
C LEU A 16 3.41 -20.73 10.41
N ASP A 17 4.56 -21.12 9.84
CA ASP A 17 5.33 -22.28 10.30
C ASP A 17 5.84 -22.08 11.74
N GLN A 18 6.30 -20.89 12.09
CA GLN A 18 6.71 -20.57 13.45
C GLN A 18 5.54 -20.51 14.44
N MET A 19 4.41 -19.94 14.03
CA MET A 19 3.19 -19.96 14.85
C MET A 19 2.69 -21.40 15.10
N SER A 20 2.73 -22.28 14.08
CA SER A 20 2.33 -23.68 14.23
C SER A 20 3.32 -24.52 15.05
N GLY A 21 4.63 -24.24 14.96
CA GLY A 21 5.67 -24.86 15.77
C GLY A 21 5.62 -24.46 17.25
N SER A 22 5.15 -23.27 17.55
CA SER A 22 4.93 -22.77 18.92
C SER A 22 3.75 -23.47 19.63
N THR A 23 2.83 -24.08 18.89
CA THR A 23 1.65 -24.77 19.46
C THR A 23 1.93 -26.19 19.98
N ALA A 24 3.15 -26.73 19.79
CA ALA A 24 3.54 -28.06 20.33
C ALA A 24 3.67 -28.08 21.88
N GLY A 25 3.43 -26.97 22.56
CA GLY A 25 3.41 -26.82 24.01
C GLY A 25 2.18 -26.10 24.54
N ALA A 26 1.18 -25.84 23.72
CA ALA A 26 0.01 -25.10 24.15
C ALA A 26 -0.87 -25.95 25.09
N ALA A 27 -0.95 -25.53 26.34
CA ALA A 27 -2.04 -25.87 27.23
C ALA A 27 -3.39 -25.57 26.56
N PRO A 28 -4.46 -26.31 26.85
CA PRO A 28 -5.74 -26.15 26.19
C PRO A 28 -6.22 -24.71 26.32
N ALA A 29 -6.68 -24.16 25.21
CA ALA A 29 -7.23 -22.79 25.15
C ALA A 29 -8.17 -22.58 26.34
N ALA A 30 -7.73 -21.78 27.28
CA ALA A 30 -8.57 -21.34 28.38
C ALA A 30 -9.75 -20.61 27.75
N LYS A 31 -10.96 -21.09 28.02
CA LYS A 31 -12.19 -20.41 27.67
C LYS A 31 -12.09 -18.98 28.17
N ALA A 32 -12.01 -18.03 27.26
CA ALA A 32 -11.99 -16.61 27.57
C ALA A 32 -13.31 -16.24 28.26
N SER A 33 -13.29 -16.23 29.56
CA SER A 33 -14.26 -15.55 30.43
C SER A 33 -13.47 -14.58 31.31
N GLY A 34 -13.10 -13.45 30.74
CA GLY A 34 -12.42 -12.40 31.46
C GLY A 34 -11.94 -11.33 30.48
N THR A 35 -12.22 -10.09 30.75
CA THR A 35 -11.77 -8.87 30.10
C THR A 35 -10.24 -8.68 30.25
N GLY A 36 -9.43 -9.69 29.97
CA GLY A 36 -8.00 -9.68 30.25
C GLY A 36 -7.17 -9.48 28.99
N ILE A 37 -6.62 -8.27 28.81
CA ILE A 37 -5.46 -8.05 27.95
C ILE A 37 -4.32 -8.95 28.50
N PRO A 38 -3.64 -9.78 27.68
CA PRO A 38 -2.54 -10.62 28.13
C PRO A 38 -1.36 -9.77 28.63
N SER A 39 -0.47 -10.37 29.42
CA SER A 39 0.74 -9.68 29.92
C SER A 39 1.84 -9.52 28.85
N THR A 40 1.73 -10.28 27.75
CA THR A 40 2.70 -10.30 26.65
C THR A 40 1.97 -10.34 25.31
N ALA A 41 2.68 -9.95 24.26
CA ALA A 41 2.23 -10.03 22.87
C ALA A 41 3.31 -10.67 21.98
N HIS A 42 2.90 -11.42 20.96
CA HIS A 42 3.81 -11.92 19.95
C HIS A 42 3.96 -10.92 18.82
N VAL A 43 5.18 -10.79 18.31
CA VAL A 43 5.53 -9.94 17.18
C VAL A 43 6.33 -10.78 16.18
N ALA A 44 5.94 -10.78 14.91
CA ALA A 44 6.76 -11.31 13.84
C ALA A 44 7.83 -10.27 13.50
N MET A 45 9.00 -10.40 14.11
CA MET A 45 10.13 -9.51 13.96
C MET A 45 11.01 -9.96 12.81
N LEU A 46 11.26 -9.08 11.84
CA LEU A 46 12.33 -9.27 10.86
C LEU A 46 13.67 -8.99 11.56
N THR A 47 14.42 -10.03 11.89
CA THR A 47 15.65 -9.94 12.69
C THR A 47 16.92 -9.87 11.84
N GLU A 48 16.87 -10.44 10.67
CA GLU A 48 17.94 -10.47 9.66
C GLU A 48 17.28 -10.51 8.28
N LEU A 49 18.04 -10.24 7.22
CA LEU A 49 17.56 -10.43 5.85
C LEU A 49 17.00 -11.85 5.67
N GLU A 50 15.83 -11.94 5.07
CA GLU A 50 15.11 -13.18 4.76
C GLU A 50 14.74 -14.04 6.00
N LYS A 51 14.71 -13.42 7.21
CA LYS A 51 14.46 -14.17 8.45
C LYS A 51 13.50 -13.44 9.38
N PHE A 52 12.31 -13.98 9.54
CA PHE A 52 11.38 -13.62 10.62
C PHE A 52 11.57 -14.53 11.83
N GLU A 53 11.44 -13.95 13.02
CA GLU A 53 11.33 -14.66 14.30
C GLU A 53 10.08 -14.17 15.04
N ILE A 54 9.29 -15.11 15.55
CA ILE A 54 8.20 -14.76 16.47
C ILE A 54 8.82 -14.52 17.84
N LYS A 55 8.77 -13.27 18.29
CA LYS A 55 9.25 -12.85 19.60
C LYS A 55 8.09 -12.47 20.49
N GLU A 56 8.24 -12.74 21.77
CA GLU A 56 7.29 -12.38 22.81
C GLU A 56 7.82 -11.18 23.59
N PHE A 57 7.02 -10.13 23.68
CA PHE A 57 7.36 -8.90 24.39
C PHE A 57 6.33 -8.57 25.46
N PRO A 58 6.72 -7.91 26.58
CA PRO A 58 5.77 -7.42 27.57
C PRO A 58 4.75 -6.47 26.94
N MET A 59 3.50 -6.57 27.39
CA MET A 59 2.47 -5.61 26.99
C MET A 59 2.84 -4.22 27.54
N PRO A 60 2.91 -3.19 26.70
CA PRO A 60 3.30 -1.85 27.16
C PRO A 60 2.20 -1.20 28.02
N GLU A 61 2.60 -0.25 28.84
CA GLU A 61 1.66 0.67 29.46
C GLU A 61 1.04 1.57 28.40
N VAL A 62 -0.28 1.77 28.49
CA VAL A 62 -1.01 2.67 27.58
C VAL A 62 -1.02 4.04 28.21
N GLY A 63 -0.33 4.98 27.60
CA GLY A 63 -0.27 6.38 28.02
C GLY A 63 -1.61 7.12 27.86
N ASP A 64 -1.66 8.35 28.32
CA ASP A 64 -2.88 9.16 28.36
C ASP A 64 -3.47 9.44 26.98
N ASP A 65 -2.64 9.46 25.93
CA ASP A 65 -3.00 9.77 24.56
C ASP A 65 -2.89 8.56 23.60
N ASP A 66 -2.57 7.37 24.13
CA ASP A 66 -2.29 6.17 23.36
C ASP A 66 -3.54 5.28 23.23
N ILE A 67 -3.51 4.40 22.24
CA ILE A 67 -4.52 3.36 22.00
C ILE A 67 -3.83 2.01 21.84
N LEU A 68 -4.25 1.01 22.60
CA LEU A 68 -3.84 -0.38 22.38
C LEU A 68 -4.88 -1.06 21.51
N VAL A 69 -4.43 -1.58 20.37
CA VAL A 69 -5.27 -2.25 19.38
C VAL A 69 -4.88 -3.72 19.33
N LYS A 70 -5.86 -4.61 19.46
CA LYS A 70 -5.71 -6.03 19.15
C LYS A 70 -5.83 -6.20 17.65
N VAL A 71 -4.81 -6.72 17.02
CA VAL A 71 -4.76 -6.90 15.56
C VAL A 71 -5.75 -7.98 15.12
N GLU A 72 -6.53 -7.69 14.09
CA GLU A 72 -7.45 -8.65 13.46
C GLU A 72 -6.94 -9.12 12.09
N GLY A 73 -6.15 -8.28 11.41
CA GLY A 73 -5.55 -8.62 10.14
C GLY A 73 -4.62 -7.53 9.63
N CYS A 74 -3.72 -7.93 8.75
CA CYS A 74 -2.81 -7.02 8.06
C CYS A 74 -2.49 -7.58 6.67
N GLY A 75 -2.51 -6.71 5.66
CA GLY A 75 -2.00 -7.03 4.33
C GLY A 75 -0.48 -7.15 4.32
N VAL A 76 0.05 -7.80 3.29
CA VAL A 76 1.50 -7.89 3.03
C VAL A 76 1.80 -7.09 1.78
N CYS A 77 2.47 -5.96 1.96
CA CYS A 77 2.85 -5.04 0.90
C CYS A 77 4.13 -5.48 0.17
N GLY A 78 4.33 -4.97 -1.03
CA GLY A 78 5.61 -5.04 -1.71
C GLY A 78 6.76 -4.43 -0.91
N THR A 79 6.49 -3.42 -0.08
CA THR A 79 7.45 -2.80 0.84
C THR A 79 7.98 -3.83 1.85
N ASP A 80 7.10 -4.61 2.48
CA ASP A 80 7.50 -5.66 3.44
C ASP A 80 8.41 -6.69 2.77
N ALA A 81 8.09 -7.07 1.54
CA ALA A 81 8.90 -8.03 0.78
C ALA A 81 10.26 -7.44 0.34
N HIS A 82 10.36 -6.13 0.15
CA HIS A 82 11.64 -5.48 -0.11
C HIS A 82 12.49 -5.34 1.16
N GLU A 83 11.88 -5.00 2.31
CA GLU A 83 12.57 -4.99 3.60
C GLU A 83 13.08 -6.40 3.94
N PHE A 84 12.25 -7.41 3.77
CA PHE A 84 12.65 -8.81 3.96
C PHE A 84 13.89 -9.19 3.15
N LYS A 85 14.00 -8.72 1.90
CA LYS A 85 15.08 -9.11 0.97
C LYS A 85 16.33 -8.26 1.02
N ARG A 86 16.21 -6.97 1.38
CA ARG A 86 17.28 -6.00 1.13
C ARG A 86 17.45 -4.93 2.19
N ASP A 87 16.45 -4.77 3.07
CA ASP A 87 16.42 -3.69 4.08
C ASP A 87 16.73 -2.29 3.47
N PRO A 88 15.97 -1.85 2.44
CA PRO A 88 16.25 -0.60 1.74
C PRO A 88 16.15 0.63 2.63
N PHE A 89 15.41 0.54 3.74
CA PHE A 89 15.25 1.63 4.70
C PHE A 89 16.14 1.49 5.93
N SER A 90 16.94 0.41 6.02
CA SER A 90 17.86 0.12 7.14
C SER A 90 17.12 0.03 8.48
N LEU A 91 16.03 -0.74 8.52
CA LEU A 91 15.14 -0.85 9.68
C LEU A 91 15.42 -2.09 10.55
N ILE A 92 16.12 -3.09 10.04
CA ILE A 92 16.35 -4.36 10.78
C ILE A 92 17.13 -4.13 12.08
N PRO A 93 16.65 -4.63 13.26
CA PRO A 93 15.42 -5.42 13.45
C PRO A 93 14.16 -4.56 13.42
N VAL A 94 13.05 -5.08 12.86
CA VAL A 94 11.80 -4.32 12.71
C VAL A 94 10.57 -5.22 12.78
N ALA A 95 9.50 -4.70 13.41
CA ALA A 95 8.15 -5.24 13.28
C ALA A 95 7.50 -4.62 12.04
N LEU A 96 7.37 -5.40 10.97
CA LEU A 96 6.75 -4.95 9.71
C LEU A 96 5.21 -4.96 9.77
N GLY A 97 4.60 -4.67 8.63
CA GLY A 97 3.15 -4.60 8.44
C GLY A 97 2.59 -3.20 8.66
N HIS A 98 2.05 -2.61 7.60
CA HIS A 98 1.49 -1.24 7.61
C HIS A 98 0.08 -1.15 7.02
N GLU A 99 -0.47 -2.25 6.51
CA GLU A 99 -1.83 -2.37 5.99
C GLU A 99 -2.76 -3.04 7.00
N GLY A 100 -2.70 -2.59 8.27
CA GLY A 100 -3.33 -3.29 9.38
C GLY A 100 -4.61 -2.68 9.89
N THR A 101 -5.41 -3.52 10.55
CA THR A 101 -6.65 -3.16 11.25
C THR A 101 -6.85 -4.02 12.49
N GLY A 102 -7.58 -3.50 13.47
CA GLY A 102 -7.88 -4.25 14.68
C GLY A 102 -8.86 -3.54 15.60
N GLU A 103 -9.10 -4.16 16.73
CA GLU A 103 -10.05 -3.73 17.75
C GLU A 103 -9.38 -2.93 18.87
N ILE A 104 -9.92 -1.80 19.23
CA ILE A 104 -9.49 -1.03 20.40
C ILE A 104 -9.82 -1.82 21.68
N VAL A 105 -8.77 -2.22 22.40
CA VAL A 105 -8.91 -2.96 23.67
C VAL A 105 -8.58 -2.11 24.90
N LYS A 106 -7.82 -1.03 24.73
CA LYS A 106 -7.53 -0.06 25.79
C LYS A 106 -7.26 1.32 25.19
N MET A 107 -7.70 2.37 25.86
CA MET A 107 -7.47 3.76 25.43
C MET A 107 -6.99 4.62 26.61
N GLY A 108 -6.12 5.55 26.29
CA GLY A 108 -5.73 6.63 27.20
C GLY A 108 -6.91 7.57 27.52
N LYS A 109 -6.83 8.23 28.66
CA LYS A 109 -7.93 9.09 29.17
C LYS A 109 -8.25 10.28 28.28
N ASN A 110 -7.30 10.75 27.48
CA ASN A 110 -7.46 11.91 26.58
C ASN A 110 -8.04 11.52 25.22
N VAL A 111 -7.96 10.24 24.85
CA VAL A 111 -8.47 9.75 23.55
C VAL A 111 -10.00 9.69 23.60
N LYS A 112 -10.66 10.45 22.73
CA LYS A 112 -12.12 10.54 22.65
C LYS A 112 -12.66 10.41 21.24
N LYS A 113 -11.88 10.83 20.25
CA LYS A 113 -12.28 10.93 18.84
C LYS A 113 -11.17 10.43 17.95
N ASP A 114 -11.57 9.93 16.79
CA ASP A 114 -10.67 9.67 15.69
C ASP A 114 -10.23 10.96 14.97
N SER A 115 -9.36 10.82 13.99
CA SER A 115 -8.82 11.95 13.22
C SER A 115 -9.85 12.64 12.32
N ALA A 116 -10.99 12.01 12.07
CA ALA A 116 -12.12 12.60 11.35
C ALA A 116 -13.17 13.24 12.30
N GLY A 117 -12.98 13.11 13.62
CA GLY A 117 -13.89 13.65 14.63
C GLY A 117 -15.01 12.70 15.07
N LYS A 118 -15.04 11.44 14.60
CA LYS A 118 -15.94 10.39 15.05
C LYS A 118 -15.54 9.91 16.44
N ASP A 119 -16.50 9.69 17.33
CA ASP A 119 -16.23 9.20 18.69
C ASP A 119 -15.59 7.81 18.66
N LEU A 120 -14.61 7.58 19.57
CA LEU A 120 -13.93 6.31 19.75
C LEU A 120 -14.33 5.66 21.07
N HIS A 121 -14.56 4.34 21.02
CA HIS A 121 -14.93 3.49 22.15
C HIS A 121 -14.11 2.20 22.16
N LEU A 122 -14.06 1.52 23.30
CA LEU A 122 -13.55 0.16 23.38
C LEU A 122 -14.41 -0.77 22.50
N GLY A 123 -13.76 -1.63 21.74
CA GLY A 123 -14.40 -2.51 20.78
C GLY A 123 -14.51 -1.95 19.35
N ASP A 124 -14.30 -0.65 19.16
CA ASP A 124 -14.28 -0.06 17.82
C ASP A 124 -13.13 -0.63 16.99
N LYS A 125 -13.39 -0.77 15.69
CA LYS A 125 -12.39 -1.21 14.71
C LYS A 125 -11.71 0.01 14.10
N VAL A 126 -10.38 -0.04 14.05
CA VAL A 126 -9.59 1.10 13.58
C VAL A 126 -8.53 0.69 12.57
N VAL A 127 -8.16 1.66 11.76
CA VAL A 127 -6.95 1.67 10.93
C VAL A 127 -6.11 2.88 11.30
N THR A 128 -4.80 2.77 11.07
CA THR A 128 -3.88 3.90 11.24
C THR A 128 -3.45 4.42 9.88
N CYS A 129 -3.05 5.68 9.85
CA CYS A 129 -2.38 6.28 8.71
C CYS A 129 -0.95 6.65 9.12
N MET A 130 -0.70 7.92 9.34
CA MET A 130 0.64 8.44 9.64
C MET A 130 0.76 8.79 11.12
N ILE A 131 1.98 8.69 11.65
CA ILE A 131 2.38 9.28 12.93
C ILE A 131 3.07 10.60 12.61
N PHE A 132 2.60 11.68 13.19
CA PHE A 132 3.27 12.96 13.07
C PHE A 132 4.29 13.13 14.17
N LYS A 133 5.54 13.48 13.79
CA LYS A 133 6.57 13.91 14.74
C LYS A 133 6.19 15.26 15.36
N ASP A 134 6.85 15.57 16.49
CA ASP A 134 6.65 16.78 17.30
C ASP A 134 6.72 18.05 16.51
N ASN A 135 6.22 18.59 15.73
CA ASN A 135 6.19 19.74 14.81
C ASN A 135 6.08 19.30 13.35
N PRO A 136 4.92 18.80 12.89
CA PRO A 136 4.69 18.60 11.48
C PRO A 136 4.89 19.94 10.75
N ASP A 137 5.57 19.91 9.61
CA ASP A 137 5.71 21.11 8.78
C ASP A 137 4.32 21.60 8.36
N ILE A 138 3.89 22.71 8.96
CA ILE A 138 2.57 23.30 8.71
C ILE A 138 2.36 23.62 7.23
N THR A 139 3.42 24.02 6.53
CA THR A 139 3.35 24.28 5.09
C THR A 139 2.99 23.03 4.31
N MET A 140 3.60 21.89 4.68
CA MET A 140 3.27 20.60 4.06
C MET A 140 1.85 20.16 4.40
N PHE A 141 1.38 20.47 5.61
CA PHE A 141 0.01 20.21 6.03
C PHE A 141 -1.00 21.03 5.21
N ASP A 142 -0.76 22.32 5.08
CA ASP A 142 -1.60 23.24 4.30
C ASP A 142 -1.65 22.86 2.81
N LEU A 143 -0.52 22.40 2.27
CA LEU A 143 -0.42 21.92 0.89
C LEU A 143 -0.95 20.49 0.70
N ASN A 144 -1.41 19.82 1.75
CA ASN A 144 -1.77 18.40 1.74
C ASN A 144 -0.62 17.51 1.21
N LYS A 145 0.57 17.70 1.82
CA LYS A 145 1.82 17.04 1.47
C LYS A 145 2.49 16.35 2.65
N GLN A 146 1.70 15.91 3.64
CA GLN A 146 2.19 15.26 4.85
C GLN A 146 3.03 14.02 4.54
N ASN A 147 2.69 13.30 3.48
CA ASN A 147 3.41 12.12 2.99
C ASN A 147 4.88 12.37 2.61
N VAL A 148 5.26 13.61 2.33
CA VAL A 148 6.64 14.02 2.01
C VAL A 148 7.23 14.97 3.06
N GLY A 149 6.49 15.28 4.11
CA GLY A 149 6.81 16.29 5.12
C GLY A 149 7.34 15.73 6.46
N GLY A 150 7.69 14.44 6.55
CA GLY A 150 8.28 13.86 7.76
C GLY A 150 7.28 13.16 8.69
N ALA A 151 6.26 12.51 8.15
CA ALA A 151 5.43 11.56 8.87
C ALA A 151 6.08 10.17 8.88
N ASP A 152 5.89 9.45 9.96
CA ASP A 152 6.25 8.04 10.08
C ASP A 152 5.02 7.14 9.87
N VAL A 153 5.24 5.85 9.62
CA VAL A 153 4.18 4.86 9.39
C VAL A 153 4.47 3.61 10.22
N TYR A 154 3.46 3.09 10.92
CA TYR A 154 3.58 1.82 11.63
C TYR A 154 3.99 0.70 10.68
N GLY A 155 4.90 -0.19 11.14
CA GLY A 155 5.49 -1.23 10.32
C GLY A 155 6.69 -0.79 9.49
N LEU A 156 7.02 0.50 9.49
CA LEU A 156 8.21 1.09 8.88
C LEU A 156 8.96 1.99 9.86
N LEU A 157 8.83 1.73 11.16
CA LEU A 157 9.54 2.38 12.25
C LEU A 157 10.69 1.50 12.72
N PRO A 158 11.85 2.08 13.04
CA PRO A 158 12.88 1.35 13.77
C PRO A 158 12.32 0.75 15.05
N ASP A 159 12.85 -0.42 15.45
CA ASP A 159 12.47 -1.03 16.71
C ASP A 159 12.89 -0.15 17.90
N ASP A 160 12.11 -0.18 18.96
CA ASP A 160 12.35 0.56 20.20
C ASP A 160 11.92 -0.26 21.43
N ASP A 161 11.98 0.30 22.61
CA ASP A 161 11.66 -0.39 23.87
C ASP A 161 10.19 -0.89 23.96
N ILE A 162 9.32 -0.45 23.04
CA ILE A 162 7.90 -0.87 23.00
C ILE A 162 7.70 -2.12 22.15
N HIS A 163 8.49 -2.27 21.07
CA HIS A 163 8.46 -3.39 20.11
C HIS A 163 7.14 -3.59 19.33
N LEU A 164 6.02 -2.97 19.74
CA LEU A 164 4.69 -3.10 19.12
C LEU A 164 4.45 -1.97 18.10
N ASN A 165 5.37 -1.86 17.12
CA ASN A 165 5.43 -0.77 16.14
C ASN A 165 4.95 -1.16 14.75
N GLY A 166 4.50 -2.39 14.55
CA GLY A 166 4.04 -2.92 13.26
C GLY A 166 2.85 -3.85 13.42
N TRP A 167 2.08 -4.00 12.35
CA TRP A 167 0.85 -4.79 12.36
C TRP A 167 1.08 -6.30 12.21
N PHE A 168 2.32 -6.76 11.99
CA PHE A 168 2.65 -8.20 12.05
C PHE A 168 2.86 -8.64 13.52
N SER A 169 1.85 -8.39 14.35
CA SER A 169 1.84 -8.65 15.79
C SER A 169 0.44 -8.98 16.29
N ASP A 170 0.33 -9.51 17.51
CA ASP A 170 -0.97 -9.73 18.16
C ASP A 170 -1.62 -8.40 18.58
N TYR A 171 -0.80 -7.42 18.94
CA TYR A 171 -1.22 -6.09 19.39
C TYR A 171 -0.29 -5.01 18.83
N ILE A 172 -0.84 -3.83 18.63
CA ILE A 172 -0.07 -2.64 18.29
C ILE A 172 -0.38 -1.50 19.28
N LEU A 173 0.65 -0.76 19.69
CA LEU A 173 0.47 0.46 20.46
C LEU A 173 0.43 1.66 19.51
N VAL A 174 -0.76 2.20 19.31
CA VAL A 174 -0.97 3.43 18.55
C VAL A 174 -0.74 4.61 19.48
N ARG A 175 0.34 5.34 19.23
CA ARG A 175 0.84 6.42 20.08
C ARG A 175 0.09 7.72 19.87
N GLY A 176 0.07 8.57 20.88
CA GLY A 176 -0.43 9.94 20.77
C GLY A 176 0.20 10.69 19.60
N GLY A 177 -0.61 11.47 18.87
CA GLY A 177 -0.21 12.16 17.64
C GLY A 177 -0.38 11.32 16.36
N SER A 178 -0.72 10.04 16.48
CA SER A 178 -1.03 9.19 15.33
C SER A 178 -2.38 9.53 14.71
N THR A 179 -2.47 9.36 13.40
CA THR A 179 -3.74 9.44 12.68
C THR A 179 -4.45 8.10 12.74
N VAL A 180 -5.68 8.10 13.25
CA VAL A 180 -6.51 6.92 13.46
C VAL A 180 -7.92 7.19 12.93
N PHE A 181 -8.52 6.18 12.27
CA PHE A 181 -9.90 6.26 11.79
C PHE A 181 -10.73 5.09 12.30
N ASN A 182 -11.95 5.40 12.78
CA ASN A 182 -12.94 4.40 13.15
C ASN A 182 -13.64 3.85 11.90
N VAL A 183 -13.41 2.58 11.63
CA VAL A 183 -13.88 1.85 10.46
C VAL A 183 -14.77 0.65 10.83
N SER A 184 -15.45 0.74 11.99
CA SER A 184 -16.28 -0.34 12.54
C SER A 184 -17.43 -0.74 11.61
N ASP A 185 -17.81 0.11 10.68
CA ASP A 185 -18.90 -0.14 9.73
C ASP A 185 -18.47 -1.05 8.55
N LEU A 186 -17.17 -1.37 8.43
CA LEU A 186 -16.63 -2.18 7.36
C LEU A 186 -16.27 -3.59 7.83
N ASP A 187 -16.38 -4.57 6.94
CA ASP A 187 -15.87 -5.92 7.18
C ASP A 187 -14.34 -5.97 7.19
N LEU A 188 -13.76 -7.08 7.63
CA LEU A 188 -12.32 -7.24 7.79
C LEU A 188 -11.56 -7.07 6.46
N ASP A 189 -12.06 -7.68 5.39
CA ASP A 189 -11.40 -7.63 4.08
C ASP A 189 -11.36 -6.19 3.54
N SER A 190 -12.47 -5.46 3.68
CA SER A 190 -12.56 -4.05 3.32
C SER A 190 -11.61 -3.19 4.15
N ARG A 191 -11.48 -3.46 5.46
CA ARG A 191 -10.62 -2.70 6.36
C ARG A 191 -9.13 -2.86 6.02
N ILE A 192 -8.69 -4.07 5.66
CA ILE A 192 -7.31 -4.36 5.25
C ILE A 192 -6.97 -3.62 3.94
N LEU A 193 -7.95 -3.43 3.06
CA LEU A 193 -7.75 -2.75 1.77
C LEU A 193 -7.74 -1.22 1.87
N ILE A 194 -8.03 -0.61 3.02
CA ILE A 194 -8.08 0.86 3.16
C ILE A 194 -6.73 1.50 2.83
N GLU A 195 -5.65 0.98 3.42
CA GLU A 195 -4.32 1.55 3.22
C GLU A 195 -3.91 1.51 1.73
N PRO A 196 -3.89 0.36 1.03
CA PRO A 196 -3.55 0.35 -0.38
C PRO A 196 -4.56 1.11 -1.25
N CYS A 197 -5.84 1.21 -0.88
CA CYS A 197 -6.79 2.08 -1.57
C CYS A 197 -6.44 3.56 -1.44
N ALA A 198 -6.00 4.01 -0.25
CA ALA A 198 -5.59 5.40 -0.05
C ALA A 198 -4.41 5.78 -0.95
N VAL A 199 -3.44 4.88 -1.17
CA VAL A 199 -2.34 5.08 -2.13
C VAL A 199 -2.89 5.38 -3.53
N LEU A 200 -3.90 4.64 -3.97
CA LEU A 200 -4.48 4.82 -5.31
C LEU A 200 -5.39 6.04 -5.40
N VAL A 201 -6.14 6.36 -4.35
CA VAL A 201 -6.91 7.61 -4.30
C VAL A 201 -5.96 8.80 -4.43
N HIS A 202 -4.85 8.80 -3.67
CA HIS A 202 -3.81 9.83 -3.79
C HIS A 202 -3.26 9.95 -5.22
N ALA A 203 -2.87 8.84 -5.83
CA ALA A 203 -2.33 8.82 -7.19
C ALA A 203 -3.33 9.38 -8.22
N VAL A 204 -4.60 9.01 -8.10
CA VAL A 204 -5.66 9.50 -9.00
C VAL A 204 -5.96 10.98 -8.75
N GLU A 205 -6.01 11.45 -7.49
CA GLU A 205 -6.17 12.87 -7.21
C GLU A 205 -4.99 13.69 -7.78
N ARG A 206 -3.76 13.21 -7.67
CA ARG A 206 -2.61 13.84 -8.33
C ARG A 206 -2.73 13.84 -9.85
N ALA A 207 -3.17 12.75 -10.44
CA ALA A 207 -3.42 12.65 -11.89
C ALA A 207 -4.49 13.66 -12.35
N LYS A 208 -5.56 13.85 -11.58
CA LYS A 208 -6.62 14.83 -11.86
C LYS A 208 -6.12 16.27 -11.87
N THR A 209 -5.12 16.61 -11.04
CA THR A 209 -4.55 17.97 -11.03
C THR A 209 -3.92 18.37 -12.37
N THR A 210 -3.57 17.42 -13.22
CA THR A 210 -3.05 17.68 -14.58
C THR A 210 -4.10 18.27 -15.53
N GLY A 211 -5.38 18.09 -15.24
CA GLY A 211 -6.50 18.43 -16.13
C GLY A 211 -6.64 17.50 -17.35
N ILE A 212 -5.76 16.50 -17.49
CA ILE A 212 -5.75 15.52 -18.60
C ILE A 212 -6.66 14.33 -18.29
N LEU A 213 -6.57 13.80 -17.05
CA LEU A 213 -7.41 12.68 -16.61
C LEU A 213 -8.84 13.17 -16.39
N ARG A 214 -9.78 12.61 -17.18
CA ARG A 214 -11.21 12.94 -17.15
C ARG A 214 -12.04 11.66 -17.21
N PHE A 215 -13.34 11.73 -16.93
CA PHE A 215 -14.24 10.57 -16.94
C PHE A 215 -14.26 9.81 -18.28
N ASN A 216 -14.06 10.49 -19.41
CA ASN A 216 -14.05 9.92 -20.74
C ASN A 216 -12.64 9.57 -21.27
N SER A 217 -11.60 9.64 -20.43
CA SER A 217 -10.23 9.34 -20.83
C SER A 217 -10.05 7.85 -21.13
N ARG A 218 -9.22 7.56 -22.12
CA ARG A 218 -8.63 6.24 -22.36
C ARG A 218 -7.45 6.10 -21.41
N VAL A 219 -7.49 5.11 -20.55
CA VAL A 219 -6.49 4.94 -19.49
C VAL A 219 -5.79 3.60 -19.62
N VAL A 220 -4.46 3.61 -19.63
CA VAL A 220 -3.63 2.42 -19.46
C VAL A 220 -3.25 2.27 -17.99
N VAL A 221 -3.46 1.07 -17.42
CA VAL A 221 -2.87 0.65 -16.16
C VAL A 221 -1.84 -0.42 -16.47
N GLN A 222 -0.57 -0.10 -16.28
CA GLN A 222 0.55 -1.00 -16.52
C GLN A 222 1.01 -1.65 -15.21
N GLY A 223 0.89 -2.97 -15.16
CA GLY A 223 1.08 -3.80 -13.97
C GLY A 223 -0.26 -4.09 -13.29
N CYS A 224 -0.63 -5.38 -13.24
CA CYS A 224 -1.88 -5.87 -12.61
C CYS A 224 -1.56 -6.65 -11.32
N GLY A 225 -0.56 -6.20 -10.54
CA GLY A 225 -0.39 -6.56 -9.14
C GLY A 225 -1.48 -5.92 -8.27
N PRO A 226 -1.45 -6.11 -6.93
CA PRO A 226 -2.48 -5.53 -6.05
C PRO A 226 -2.74 -4.05 -6.31
N ILE A 227 -1.69 -3.24 -6.40
CA ILE A 227 -1.78 -1.80 -6.65
C ILE A 227 -2.47 -1.50 -8.01
N GLY A 228 -2.09 -2.18 -9.09
CA GLY A 228 -2.73 -1.95 -10.40
C GLY A 228 -4.19 -2.40 -10.45
N LEU A 229 -4.54 -3.49 -9.77
CA LEU A 229 -5.91 -3.97 -9.66
C LEU A 229 -6.79 -2.99 -8.88
N ILE A 230 -6.31 -2.47 -7.75
CA ILE A 230 -7.01 -1.44 -6.98
C ILE A 230 -7.11 -0.14 -7.80
N CYS A 231 -6.05 0.23 -8.55
CA CYS A 231 -6.08 1.39 -9.46
C CYS A 231 -7.26 1.28 -10.43
N ILE A 232 -7.44 0.13 -11.08
CA ILE A 232 -8.54 -0.12 -12.00
C ILE A 232 -9.89 0.07 -11.29
N ALA A 233 -10.06 -0.50 -10.09
CA ALA A 233 -11.29 -0.37 -9.31
C ALA A 233 -11.58 1.10 -8.93
N VAL A 234 -10.58 1.84 -8.44
CA VAL A 234 -10.71 3.27 -8.09
C VAL A 234 -11.11 4.08 -9.33
N LEU A 235 -10.45 3.88 -10.47
CA LEU A 235 -10.78 4.56 -11.72
C LEU A 235 -12.23 4.27 -12.15
N ARG A 236 -12.69 3.03 -11.99
CA ARG A 236 -14.09 2.65 -12.31
C ARG A 236 -15.10 3.35 -11.41
N THR A 237 -14.83 3.42 -10.09
CA THR A 237 -15.72 4.15 -9.15
C THR A 237 -15.80 5.63 -9.47
N MET A 238 -14.77 6.21 -10.10
CA MET A 238 -14.74 7.59 -10.55
C MET A 238 -15.40 7.81 -11.92
N GLY A 239 -15.98 6.77 -12.51
CA GLY A 239 -16.71 6.85 -13.79
C GLY A 239 -15.83 6.75 -15.04
N ILE A 240 -14.54 6.38 -14.89
CA ILE A 240 -13.66 6.13 -16.04
C ILE A 240 -13.94 4.73 -16.56
N GLU A 241 -14.40 4.63 -17.80
CA GLU A 241 -14.82 3.35 -18.38
C GLU A 241 -13.78 2.72 -19.32
N ASN A 242 -13.04 3.54 -20.06
CA ASN A 242 -12.06 3.08 -21.03
C ASN A 242 -10.71 2.75 -20.37
N ILE A 243 -10.60 1.56 -19.79
CA ILE A 243 -9.39 1.11 -19.08
C ILE A 243 -8.81 -0.12 -19.79
N THR A 244 -7.56 -0.01 -20.25
CA THR A 244 -6.78 -1.15 -20.75
C THR A 244 -5.72 -1.52 -19.71
N ALA A 245 -5.77 -2.75 -19.23
CA ALA A 245 -4.78 -3.31 -18.31
C ALA A 245 -3.66 -4.02 -19.08
N VAL A 246 -2.40 -3.75 -18.72
CA VAL A 246 -1.21 -4.33 -19.35
C VAL A 246 -0.40 -5.12 -18.32
N ASP A 247 -0.24 -6.42 -18.50
CA ASP A 247 0.56 -7.30 -17.64
C ASP A 247 1.09 -8.49 -18.45
N GLY A 248 2.01 -9.29 -17.90
CA GLY A 248 2.47 -10.54 -18.51
C GLY A 248 1.85 -11.82 -17.92
N ASN A 249 1.05 -11.69 -16.86
CA ASN A 249 0.40 -12.79 -16.18
C ASN A 249 -1.09 -12.81 -16.56
N GLN A 250 -1.51 -13.88 -17.26
CA GLN A 250 -2.88 -13.99 -17.74
C GLN A 250 -3.92 -14.02 -16.61
N ALA A 251 -3.65 -14.70 -15.51
CA ALA A 251 -4.57 -14.75 -14.37
C ALA A 251 -4.81 -13.37 -13.76
N ARG A 252 -3.77 -12.51 -13.71
CA ARG A 252 -3.89 -11.11 -13.26
C ARG A 252 -4.70 -10.27 -14.24
N LEU A 253 -4.52 -10.49 -15.55
CA LEU A 253 -5.31 -9.82 -16.58
C LEU A 253 -6.79 -10.24 -16.52
N ASP A 254 -7.07 -11.51 -16.30
CA ASP A 254 -8.45 -12.02 -16.12
C ASP A 254 -9.10 -11.40 -14.86
N PHE A 255 -8.29 -11.17 -13.81
CA PHE A 255 -8.78 -10.50 -12.61
C PHE A 255 -8.96 -8.99 -12.83
N ALA A 256 -8.09 -8.35 -13.63
CA ALA A 256 -8.24 -6.94 -14.01
C ALA A 256 -9.58 -6.66 -14.71
N LEU A 257 -10.05 -7.58 -15.55
CA LEU A 257 -11.40 -7.49 -16.14
C LEU A 257 -12.50 -7.51 -15.07
N LYS A 258 -12.37 -8.35 -14.04
CA LYS A 258 -13.32 -8.40 -12.92
C LYS A 258 -13.29 -7.11 -12.08
N MET A 259 -12.12 -6.48 -11.96
CA MET A 259 -11.97 -5.20 -11.29
C MET A 259 -12.47 -4.00 -12.09
N GLY A 260 -12.80 -4.20 -13.36
CA GLY A 260 -13.43 -3.18 -14.20
C GLY A 260 -12.62 -2.69 -15.40
N ALA A 261 -11.47 -3.30 -15.71
CA ALA A 261 -10.82 -3.06 -16.99
C ALA A 261 -11.72 -3.51 -18.14
N THR A 262 -11.74 -2.76 -19.23
CA THR A 262 -12.56 -3.10 -20.41
C THR A 262 -11.80 -3.92 -21.44
N LYS A 263 -10.49 -3.79 -21.44
CA LYS A 263 -9.56 -4.53 -22.32
C LYS A 263 -8.32 -4.93 -21.54
N THR A 264 -7.64 -5.95 -22.04
CA THR A 264 -6.35 -6.41 -21.51
C THR A 264 -5.36 -6.61 -22.65
N VAL A 265 -4.08 -6.38 -22.37
CA VAL A 265 -2.98 -6.65 -23.29
C VAL A 265 -1.90 -7.43 -22.53
N ASN A 266 -1.64 -8.65 -22.96
CA ASN A 266 -0.57 -9.49 -22.42
C ASN A 266 0.73 -9.19 -23.17
N PHE A 267 1.67 -8.48 -22.49
CA PHE A 267 2.90 -8.09 -23.15
C PHE A 267 3.80 -9.28 -23.55
N MET A 268 3.59 -10.47 -22.97
CA MET A 268 4.33 -11.68 -23.34
C MET A 268 3.95 -12.23 -24.72
N GLU A 269 2.82 -11.80 -25.28
CA GLU A 269 2.33 -12.21 -26.59
C GLU A 269 2.88 -11.36 -27.73
N HIS A 270 3.66 -10.30 -27.42
CA HIS A 270 4.15 -9.32 -28.40
C HIS A 270 5.67 -9.30 -28.51
N LYS A 271 6.18 -9.26 -29.74
CA LYS A 271 7.60 -9.23 -30.04
C LYS A 271 8.14 -7.78 -30.04
N GLY A 272 8.41 -7.28 -28.84
CA GLY A 272 9.00 -5.94 -28.69
C GLY A 272 7.98 -4.83 -28.55
N ILE A 273 8.51 -3.60 -28.42
CA ILE A 273 7.69 -2.44 -28.02
C ILE A 273 6.74 -1.98 -29.11
N GLU A 274 7.09 -2.18 -30.39
CA GLU A 274 6.26 -1.73 -31.52
C GLU A 274 4.95 -2.54 -31.59
N GLU A 275 5.03 -3.88 -31.53
CA GLU A 275 3.87 -4.74 -31.51
C GLU A 275 3.03 -4.50 -30.26
N LEU A 276 3.67 -4.34 -29.09
CA LEU A 276 2.98 -4.06 -27.84
C LEU A 276 2.26 -2.71 -27.90
N THR A 277 2.90 -1.67 -28.44
CA THR A 277 2.28 -0.35 -28.63
C THR A 277 1.05 -0.46 -29.54
N LYS A 278 1.17 -1.21 -30.64
CA LYS A 278 0.06 -1.46 -31.55
C LYS A 278 -1.11 -2.17 -30.87
N ALA A 279 -0.84 -3.17 -30.05
CA ALA A 279 -1.87 -3.88 -29.29
C ALA A 279 -2.60 -2.96 -28.30
N VAL A 280 -1.87 -2.05 -27.63
CA VAL A 280 -2.48 -1.03 -26.77
C VAL A 280 -3.33 -0.05 -27.59
N GLU A 281 -2.83 0.41 -28.75
CA GLU A 281 -3.57 1.28 -29.67
C GLU A 281 -4.86 0.61 -30.15
N ASP A 282 -4.79 -0.65 -30.55
CA ASP A 282 -5.95 -1.43 -31.02
C ASP A 282 -6.97 -1.65 -29.89
N SER A 283 -6.54 -1.72 -28.65
CA SER A 283 -7.46 -1.80 -27.50
C SER A 283 -8.31 -0.53 -27.32
N PHE A 284 -7.89 0.58 -27.90
CA PHE A 284 -8.60 1.87 -27.91
C PHE A 284 -9.07 2.27 -29.32
N ASP A 285 -9.40 1.28 -30.15
CA ASP A 285 -9.94 1.48 -31.50
C ASP A 285 -9.04 2.33 -32.42
N GLY A 286 -7.72 2.09 -32.35
CA GLY A 286 -6.70 2.79 -33.12
C GLY A 286 -6.22 4.10 -32.53
N HIS A 287 -6.41 4.31 -31.23
CA HIS A 287 -5.94 5.49 -30.51
C HIS A 287 -4.97 5.12 -29.39
N LEU A 288 -4.04 6.00 -29.05
CA LEU A 288 -3.24 5.88 -27.83
C LEU A 288 -3.99 6.41 -26.60
N ALA A 289 -3.51 6.06 -25.42
CA ALA A 289 -4.09 6.46 -24.14
C ALA A 289 -4.00 7.97 -23.91
N ASP A 290 -5.00 8.54 -23.28
CA ASP A 290 -4.97 9.92 -22.77
C ASP A 290 -4.13 10.03 -21.51
N PHE A 291 -4.19 9.00 -20.66
CA PHE A 291 -3.48 8.92 -19.40
C PHE A 291 -3.01 7.50 -19.11
N ALA A 292 -1.89 7.37 -18.39
CA ALA A 292 -1.37 6.08 -17.96
C ALA A 292 -0.98 6.09 -16.48
N PHE A 293 -1.15 4.94 -15.82
CA PHE A 293 -0.67 4.67 -14.47
C PHE A 293 0.36 3.56 -14.52
N GLN A 294 1.56 3.85 -14.00
CA GLN A 294 2.65 2.89 -13.90
C GLN A 294 2.69 2.30 -12.50
N CYS A 295 2.36 0.99 -12.40
CA CYS A 295 2.18 0.28 -11.13
C CYS A 295 3.17 -0.89 -10.95
N THR A 296 4.29 -0.94 -11.72
CA THR A 296 5.16 -2.12 -11.71
C THR A 296 6.46 -1.96 -10.94
N GLY A 297 7.01 -0.77 -10.78
CA GLY A 297 8.37 -0.55 -10.28
C GLY A 297 9.47 -1.18 -11.14
N ASN A 298 9.20 -1.44 -12.42
CA ASN A 298 10.16 -2.01 -13.37
C ASN A 298 10.68 -0.95 -14.33
N PRO A 299 12.01 -0.67 -14.38
CA PRO A 299 12.58 0.37 -15.22
C PRO A 299 12.26 0.23 -16.72
N LYS A 300 12.23 -1.00 -17.24
CA LYS A 300 11.87 -1.25 -18.64
C LYS A 300 10.40 -0.97 -18.91
N ALA A 301 9.52 -1.34 -17.99
CA ALA A 301 8.10 -1.03 -18.09
C ALA A 301 7.88 0.49 -18.07
N HIS A 302 8.54 1.20 -17.16
CA HIS A 302 8.52 2.68 -17.13
C HIS A 302 8.98 3.29 -18.45
N ALA A 303 10.10 2.82 -19.03
CA ALA A 303 10.59 3.31 -20.32
C ALA A 303 9.60 3.04 -21.47
N ASN A 304 8.87 1.95 -21.41
CA ASN A 304 7.92 1.55 -22.45
C ASN A 304 6.59 2.32 -22.38
N ILE A 305 6.12 2.73 -21.19
CA ILE A 305 4.78 3.29 -21.02
C ILE A 305 4.55 4.59 -21.82
N TYR A 306 5.60 5.35 -22.07
CA TYR A 306 5.53 6.56 -22.88
C TYR A 306 5.05 6.31 -24.31
N LYS A 307 5.25 5.09 -24.84
CA LYS A 307 4.83 4.70 -26.19
C LYS A 307 3.31 4.48 -26.27
N PHE A 308 2.68 4.21 -25.12
CA PHE A 308 1.21 3.96 -25.03
C PHE A 308 0.40 5.25 -24.94
N ILE A 309 1.06 6.39 -24.67
CA ILE A 309 0.42 7.68 -24.38
C ILE A 309 0.45 8.56 -25.63
N ARG A 310 -0.68 9.21 -25.95
CA ARG A 310 -0.77 10.18 -27.06
C ARG A 310 0.00 11.47 -26.78
N ASN A 311 0.18 12.28 -27.81
CA ASN A 311 0.67 13.65 -27.64
C ASN A 311 -0.28 14.46 -26.71
N GLY A 312 0.29 15.27 -25.82
CA GLY A 312 -0.43 16.01 -24.80
C GLY A 312 -1.09 15.12 -23.74
N GLY A 313 -0.68 13.87 -23.61
CA GLY A 313 -1.18 12.95 -22.59
C GLY A 313 -0.46 13.05 -21.26
N GLY A 314 -0.86 12.22 -20.30
CA GLY A 314 -0.31 12.21 -18.93
C GLY A 314 0.13 10.84 -18.45
N LEU A 315 1.06 10.85 -17.51
CA LEU A 315 1.57 9.68 -16.81
C LEU A 315 1.61 9.95 -15.31
N CYS A 316 1.04 9.04 -14.52
CA CYS A 316 1.26 8.96 -13.09
C CYS A 316 2.20 7.80 -12.78
N GLU A 317 3.35 8.11 -12.18
CA GLU A 317 4.32 7.14 -11.72
C GLU A 317 4.13 6.89 -10.23
N LEU A 318 3.80 5.65 -9.85
CA LEU A 318 3.64 5.21 -8.47
C LEU A 318 4.27 3.84 -8.19
N GLY A 319 4.87 3.20 -9.19
CA GLY A 319 5.44 1.86 -9.07
C GLY A 319 6.80 1.82 -8.37
N PHE A 320 7.53 2.94 -8.32
CA PHE A 320 8.88 3.02 -7.75
C PHE A 320 8.85 3.58 -6.32
N PHE A 321 8.26 2.84 -5.39
CA PHE A 321 8.31 3.20 -3.96
C PHE A 321 9.67 2.91 -3.31
N ILE A 322 10.56 2.17 -3.98
CA ILE A 322 11.98 2.00 -3.67
C ILE A 322 12.82 2.23 -4.92
N ASN A 323 14.13 2.40 -4.74
CA ASN A 323 15.06 2.45 -5.87
C ASN A 323 15.12 1.10 -6.60
N GLY A 324 14.38 0.98 -7.70
CA GLY A 324 14.34 -0.20 -8.59
C GLY A 324 15.42 -0.19 -9.70
N GLY A 325 16.25 0.86 -9.75
CA GLY A 325 17.22 1.11 -10.79
C GLY A 325 16.76 2.17 -11.82
N ASP A 326 17.64 2.51 -12.74
CA ASP A 326 17.44 3.57 -13.72
C ASP A 326 16.57 3.12 -14.91
N ALA A 327 15.65 3.97 -15.33
CA ALA A 327 14.86 3.81 -16.53
C ALA A 327 15.45 4.67 -17.67
N GLN A 328 15.67 4.06 -18.83
CA GLN A 328 16.18 4.77 -20.00
C GLN A 328 15.03 5.27 -20.86
N ILE A 329 14.86 6.58 -20.93
CA ILE A 329 13.90 7.26 -21.80
C ILE A 329 14.65 8.17 -22.79
N ASN A 330 14.01 8.46 -23.91
CA ASN A 330 14.49 9.50 -24.83
C ASN A 330 13.71 10.80 -24.54
N PRO A 331 14.33 11.82 -23.90
CA PRO A 331 13.61 13.03 -23.50
C PRO A 331 12.95 13.76 -24.67
N HIS A 332 13.53 13.70 -25.87
CA HIS A 332 12.93 14.33 -27.05
C HIS A 332 11.65 13.61 -27.49
N PHE A 333 11.73 12.30 -27.74
CA PHE A 333 10.62 11.54 -28.29
C PHE A 333 9.59 11.10 -27.25
N ASP A 334 9.99 10.91 -26.00
CA ASP A 334 9.11 10.39 -24.95
C ASP A 334 8.44 11.49 -24.13
N LEU A 335 9.06 12.68 -24.05
CA LEU A 335 8.54 13.80 -23.26
C LEU A 335 8.28 15.04 -24.10
N CYS A 336 9.34 15.69 -24.63
CA CYS A 336 9.23 17.05 -25.16
C CYS A 336 8.37 17.13 -26.43
N SER A 337 8.63 16.26 -27.45
CA SER A 337 7.86 16.30 -28.69
C SER A 337 6.41 15.85 -28.54
N LYS A 338 6.10 15.15 -27.46
CA LYS A 338 4.74 14.70 -27.11
C LYS A 338 4.05 15.62 -26.09
N GLU A 339 4.77 16.56 -25.47
CA GLU A 339 4.26 17.37 -24.35
C GLU A 339 3.62 16.53 -23.24
N ILE A 340 4.30 15.45 -22.81
CA ILE A 340 3.80 14.57 -21.75
C ILE A 340 3.87 15.28 -20.41
N THR A 341 2.76 15.25 -19.65
CA THR A 341 2.72 15.65 -18.25
C THR A 341 2.99 14.44 -17.36
N LEU A 342 4.13 14.44 -16.66
CA LEU A 342 4.50 13.39 -15.70
C LEU A 342 4.24 13.87 -14.28
N VAL A 343 3.53 13.08 -13.48
CA VAL A 343 3.36 13.29 -12.04
C VAL A 343 3.84 12.06 -11.27
N GLY A 344 4.63 12.27 -10.22
CA GLY A 344 4.96 11.23 -9.25
C GLY A 344 3.88 11.16 -8.17
N SER A 345 3.61 9.96 -7.65
CA SER A 345 2.77 9.76 -6.48
C SER A 345 3.52 8.95 -5.44
N TRP A 346 3.42 9.36 -4.17
CA TRP A 346 4.13 8.76 -3.06
C TRP A 346 3.23 8.62 -1.86
N VAL A 347 3.01 7.38 -1.38
CA VAL A 347 2.16 7.10 -0.22
C VAL A 347 0.77 7.76 -0.39
N TYR A 348 0.24 8.39 0.63
CA TYR A 348 -1.06 9.09 0.65
C TYR A 348 -1.04 10.18 1.74
N THR A 349 -2.13 10.94 1.85
CA THR A 349 -2.29 11.99 2.85
C THR A 349 -3.52 11.72 3.71
N LEU A 350 -3.75 12.56 4.72
CA LEU A 350 -4.93 12.44 5.60
C LEU A 350 -6.28 12.52 4.87
N ARG A 351 -6.30 13.09 3.67
CA ARG A 351 -7.54 13.31 2.90
C ARG A 351 -7.89 12.18 1.96
N ASP A 352 -6.92 11.32 1.71
CA ASP A 352 -7.07 10.21 0.78
C ASP A 352 -7.70 9.01 1.46
#